data_a7c25bd750dc6a857e52b145d98c81d6
#
_entry.id   a7c25bd750dc6a857e52b145d98c81d6
#
_cell.length_a   1.000
_cell.length_b   1.000
_cell.length_c   1.000
_cell.angle_alpha   90.00
_cell.angle_beta   90.00
_cell.angle_gamma   90.00
#
_symmetry.space_group_name_H-M   'P 1'
#
loop_
_entity.id
_entity.type
_entity.pdbx_description
1 polymer ?
#
loop_
_entity_poly.entity_id
_entity_poly.type
_entity_poly.pdbx_seq_one_letter_code
_entity_poly.pdbx_strand_id
1 'polypeptide(L)' 'MLKLRLKRIGRKRSPSYRLVIMENSARRDGRPVEEVGYYDPISKKYKFDSTKIQKWLTRGVQPTKTVSALLKKAEII' A
#
# COMPACT_ATOMS: atom_id res chain seq x y z
N MET A 1 2.78 -9.73 -12.55
CA MET A 1 3.75 -9.21 -11.58
C MET A 1 3.03 -8.46 -10.47
N LEU A 2 3.27 -8.82 -9.23
CA LEU A 2 2.60 -8.18 -8.10
C LEU A 2 3.33 -6.91 -7.68
N LYS A 3 2.55 -5.90 -7.31
CA LYS A 3 3.08 -4.64 -6.78
C LYS A 3 2.40 -4.26 -5.48
N LEU A 4 3.16 -3.58 -4.64
CA LEU A 4 2.68 -2.99 -3.40
C LEU A 4 2.32 -1.53 -3.70
N ARG A 5 1.05 -1.19 -3.59
CA ARG A 5 0.56 0.13 -3.99
C ARG A 5 -0.54 0.63 -3.06
N LEU A 6 -0.81 1.93 -3.14
CA LEU A 6 -1.93 2.53 -2.43
C LEU A 6 -3.19 2.46 -3.30
N LYS A 7 -4.28 2.01 -2.71
CA LYS A 7 -5.61 2.04 -3.31
C LYS A 7 -6.44 3.11 -2.64
N ARG A 8 -6.95 4.05 -3.43
CA ARG A 8 -7.79 5.10 -2.89
C ARG A 8 -9.14 4.54 -2.47
N ILE A 9 -9.54 4.88 -1.25
CA ILE A 9 -10.87 4.57 -0.72
C ILE A 9 -11.38 5.82 -0.01
N GLY A 10 -12.65 5.81 0.39
CA GLY A 10 -13.24 6.92 1.13
C GLY A 10 -13.96 7.90 0.24
N ARG A 11 -14.40 8.99 0.85
CA ARG A 11 -15.22 10.00 0.19
C ARG A 11 -14.36 11.03 -0.55
N LYS A 12 -15.00 11.72 -1.48
CA LYS A 12 -14.37 12.72 -2.34
C LYS A 12 -13.60 13.80 -1.57
N ARG A 13 -14.07 14.19 -0.38
CA ARG A 13 -13.44 15.23 0.44
C ARG A 13 -12.56 14.69 1.56
N SER A 14 -12.57 13.39 1.77
CA SER A 14 -11.80 12.74 2.82
C SER A 14 -11.13 11.50 2.24
N PRO A 15 -10.18 11.68 1.32
CA PRO A 15 -9.52 10.53 0.73
C PRO A 15 -8.72 9.78 1.79
N SER A 16 -8.84 8.48 1.79
CA SER A 16 -7.97 7.60 2.54
C SER A 16 -7.46 6.53 1.60
N TYR A 17 -6.38 5.88 2.00
CA TYR A 17 -5.74 4.89 1.15
C TYR A 17 -5.50 3.62 1.92
N ARG A 18 -5.62 2.50 1.21
CA ARG A 18 -5.19 1.21 1.75
C ARG A 18 -3.94 0.77 1.03
N LEU A 19 -3.01 0.23 1.79
CA LEU A 19 -1.80 -0.34 1.24
C LEU A 19 -2.10 -1.78 0.88
N VAL A 20 -1.99 -2.12 -0.41
CA VAL A 20 -2.44 -3.40 -0.93
C VAL A 20 -1.40 -4.03 -1.84
N ILE A 21 -1.46 -5.36 -1.92
CA ILE A 21 -0.71 -6.13 -2.90
C ILE A 21 -1.66 -6.41 -4.06
N MET A 22 -1.31 -5.97 -5.25
CA MET A 22 -2.14 -6.12 -6.44
C MET A 22 -1.33 -6.53 -7.65
N GLU A 23 -1.97 -7.20 -8.59
CA GLU A 23 -1.37 -7.48 -9.89
C GLU A 23 -1.15 -6.17 -10.63
N ASN A 24 0.04 -5.99 -11.22
CA ASN A 24 0.41 -4.75 -11.90
C ASN A 24 -0.54 -4.40 -13.05
N SER A 25 -1.09 -5.40 -13.73
CA SER A 25 -2.02 -5.22 -14.85
C SER A 25 -3.47 -5.06 -14.40
N ALA A 26 -3.77 -5.19 -13.11
CA ALA A 26 -5.12 -5.06 -12.59
C ALA A 26 -5.65 -3.64 -12.80
N ARG A 27 -6.95 -3.54 -13.08
CA ARG A 27 -7.62 -2.25 -13.16
C ARG A 27 -7.60 -1.57 -11.80
N ARG A 28 -7.77 -0.23 -11.83
CA ARG A 28 -7.81 0.60 -10.62
C ARG A 28 -8.75 0.07 -9.54
N ASP A 29 -9.88 -0.52 -9.94
CA ASP A 29 -10.91 -1.06 -9.04
C ASP A 29 -10.78 -2.57 -8.84
N GLY A 30 -9.70 -3.18 -9.33
CA GLY A 30 -9.47 -4.61 -9.19
C GLY A 30 -9.33 -5.02 -7.74
N ARG A 31 -9.67 -6.28 -7.46
CA ARG A 31 -9.52 -6.81 -6.12
C ARG A 31 -8.05 -6.99 -5.77
N PRO A 32 -7.62 -6.51 -4.60
CA PRO A 32 -6.25 -6.76 -4.16
C PRO A 32 -6.05 -8.21 -3.75
N VAL A 33 -4.81 -8.66 -3.85
CA VAL A 33 -4.43 -9.98 -3.35
C VAL A 33 -4.48 -9.98 -1.82
N GLU A 34 -3.99 -8.90 -1.20
CA GLU A 34 -3.99 -8.75 0.25
C GLU A 34 -3.89 -7.28 0.62
N GLU A 35 -4.56 -6.90 1.71
CA GLU A 35 -4.39 -5.59 2.32
C GLU A 35 -3.37 -5.69 3.45
N VAL A 36 -2.39 -4.78 3.45
CA VAL A 36 -1.28 -4.82 4.41
C VAL A 36 -1.15 -3.52 5.22
N GLY A 37 -2.12 -2.63 5.11
CA GLY A 37 -2.11 -1.41 5.90
C GLY A 37 -3.04 -0.34 5.36
N TYR A 38 -2.99 0.82 6.00
CA TYR A 38 -3.75 1.97 5.54
C TYR A 38 -2.94 3.25 5.76
N TYR A 39 -3.32 4.30 5.04
CA TYR A 39 -2.71 5.62 5.13
C TYR A 39 -3.78 6.69 5.00
N ASP A 40 -3.80 7.64 5.94
CA ASP A 40 -4.69 8.80 5.92
C ASP A 40 -3.84 10.06 5.76
N PRO A 41 -3.85 10.68 4.57
CA PRO A 41 -3.02 11.87 4.33
C PRO A 41 -3.49 13.12 5.09
N ILE A 42 -4.76 13.17 5.46
CA ILE A 42 -5.31 14.34 6.16
C ILE A 42 -4.81 14.40 7.60
N SER A 43 -4.94 13.30 8.33
CA SER A 43 -4.45 13.20 9.70
C SER A 43 -2.98 12.79 9.77
N LYS A 44 -2.39 12.42 8.64
CA LYS A 44 -1.03 11.88 8.53
C LYS A 44 -0.82 10.62 9.37
N LYS A 45 -1.91 9.90 9.63
CA LYS A 45 -1.85 8.64 10.36
C LYS A 45 -1.72 7.48 9.39
N TYR A 46 -0.95 6.49 9.79
CA TYR A 46 -0.83 5.28 9.01
C TYR A 46 -0.62 4.09 9.94
N LYS A 47 -0.98 2.93 9.44
CA LYS A 47 -0.69 1.66 10.13
C LYS A 47 -0.34 0.64 9.06
N PHE A 48 0.89 0.17 9.09
CA PHE A 48 1.39 -0.82 8.13
C PHE A 48 1.74 -2.10 8.87
N ASP A 49 1.31 -3.24 8.33
CA ASP A 49 1.70 -4.53 8.86
C ASP A 49 3.08 -4.89 8.32
N SER A 50 4.10 -4.55 9.10
CA SER A 50 5.49 -4.73 8.68
C SER A 50 5.83 -6.19 8.39
N THR A 51 5.27 -7.12 9.14
CA THR A 51 5.51 -8.54 8.93
C THR A 51 5.01 -9.00 7.57
N LYS A 52 3.77 -8.63 7.22
CA LYS A 52 3.21 -8.96 5.92
C LYS A 52 3.94 -8.26 4.78
N ILE A 53 4.27 -6.98 4.98
CA ILE A 53 4.98 -6.21 3.96
C ILE A 53 6.34 -6.84 3.68
N GLN A 54 7.12 -7.16 4.71
CA GLN A 54 8.43 -7.77 4.55
C GLN A 54 8.33 -9.14 3.89
N LYS A 55 7.31 -9.93 4.24
CA LYS A 55 7.05 -11.22 3.62
C LYS A 55 6.87 -11.07 2.10
N TRP A 56 6.05 -10.10 1.67
CA TRP A 56 5.79 -9.88 0.26
C TRP A 56 7.01 -9.30 -0.46
N LEU A 57 7.74 -8.40 0.18
CA LEU A 57 8.97 -7.84 -0.39
C LEU A 57 10.01 -8.94 -0.61
N THR A 58 10.12 -9.87 0.33
CA THR A 58 11.02 -11.03 0.20
C THR A 58 10.64 -11.91 -1.00
N ARG A 59 9.35 -11.94 -1.34
CA ARG A 59 8.85 -12.69 -2.49
C ARG A 59 8.98 -11.95 -3.82
N GLY A 60 9.59 -10.76 -3.81
CA GLY A 60 9.85 -10.01 -5.02
C GLY A 60 8.79 -9.01 -5.41
N VAL A 61 7.80 -8.75 -4.55
CA VAL A 61 6.81 -7.70 -4.79
C VAL A 61 7.51 -6.35 -4.74
N GLN A 62 7.26 -5.50 -5.74
CA GLN A 62 7.90 -4.20 -5.82
C GLN A 62 6.96 -3.09 -5.35
N PRO A 63 7.43 -2.21 -4.44
CA PRO A 63 6.62 -1.06 -4.03
C PRO A 63 6.65 0.03 -5.09
N THR A 64 5.55 0.78 -5.23
CA THR A 64 5.54 1.99 -6.06
C THR A 64 6.44 3.04 -5.40
N LYS A 65 6.79 4.09 -6.16
CA LYS A 65 7.63 5.17 -5.61
C LYS A 65 7.03 5.80 -4.37
N THR A 66 5.73 6.07 -4.39
CA THR A 66 5.02 6.66 -3.26
C THR A 66 5.07 5.74 -2.05
N VAL A 67 4.78 4.46 -2.26
CA VAL A 67 4.81 3.46 -1.17
C VAL A 67 6.22 3.29 -0.65
N SER A 68 7.21 3.24 -1.52
CA SER A 68 8.61 3.11 -1.10
C SER A 68 9.01 4.26 -0.17
N ALA A 69 8.62 5.50 -0.51
CA ALA A 69 8.90 6.65 0.35
C ALA A 69 8.20 6.54 1.70
N LEU A 70 6.94 6.08 1.72
CA LEU A 70 6.20 5.88 2.96
C LEU A 70 6.83 4.80 3.84
N LEU A 71 7.27 3.71 3.24
CA LEU A 71 7.90 2.61 3.98
C LEU A 71 9.24 3.04 4.57
N LYS A 72 10.00 3.85 3.85
CA LYS A 72 11.25 4.41 4.39
C LYS A 72 10.98 5.34 5.56
N LYS A 73 9.96 6.18 5.45
CA LYS A 73 9.55 7.08 6.53
C LYS A 73 9.08 6.31 7.77
N ALA A 74 8.45 5.16 7.56
CA ALA A 74 7.99 4.29 8.64
C ALA A 74 9.09 3.33 9.14
N GLU A 75 10.29 3.42 8.57
CA GLU A 75 11.44 2.59 8.93
C GLU A 75 11.21 1.09 8.70
N ILE A 76 10.38 0.74 7.72
CA ILE A 76 10.15 -0.66 7.36
C ILE A 76 11.20 -1.14 6.35
N ILE A 77 11.68 -0.23 5.52
CA ILE A 77 12.75 -0.54 4.56
C ILE A 77 13.88 0.48 4.64
#